data_f0db59be36f404a2f4393e0ecae23621
#
_entry.id   f0db59be36f404a2f4393e0ecae23621
#
_cell.length_a   1.000
_cell.length_b   1.000
_cell.length_c   1.000
_cell.angle_alpha   90.00
_cell.angle_beta   90.00
_cell.angle_gamma   90.00
#
_symmetry.space_group_name_H-M   'P 1'
#
loop_
_entity.id
_entity.type
_entity.pdbx_description
1 polymer ?
#
loop_
_entity_poly.entity_id
_entity_poly.type
_entity_poly.pdbx_seq_one_letter_code
_entity_poly.pdbx_strand_id
1 'polypeptide(L)'
;MDEIHYERLFNIKTTGEQQGFYESHHYNRYEATSYLALESLFKQYNINSSDHIVDFGCGKGRLAFYINYYYNSYVTGIEMNNNYYDICENNKKSYFKSFSKSKEKIKFLNIFAEYYKVLPSDNKFYFFNPFSLQLFIKVLNNILISVEEFPREIDLIFYYPSEEYIDYLENYTALTLKQEIPIHNLYLIDKRQKFSIYTLPN
;
A
#
# COMPACT_ATOMS: atom_id res chain seq x y z
N MET A 1 -11.74 -15.41 6.27
CA MET A 1 -12.76 -14.61 7.01
C MET A 1 -13.38 -13.62 6.05
N ASP A 2 -14.60 -13.13 6.30
CA ASP A 2 -15.24 -12.18 5.41
C ASP A 2 -14.85 -10.72 5.73
N GLU A 3 -15.12 -9.80 4.82
CA GLU A 3 -14.84 -8.37 4.93
C GLU A 3 -15.45 -7.77 6.21
N ILE A 4 -16.68 -8.16 6.55
CA ILE A 4 -17.43 -7.64 7.69
C ILE A 4 -16.76 -8.03 9.02
N HIS A 5 -16.20 -9.23 9.08
CA HIS A 5 -15.49 -9.69 10.28
C HIS A 5 -14.30 -8.77 10.60
N TYR A 6 -13.46 -8.47 9.61
CA TYR A 6 -12.30 -7.59 9.79
C TYR A 6 -12.68 -6.15 10.11
N GLU A 7 -13.70 -5.62 9.45
CA GLU A 7 -14.21 -4.27 9.73
C GLU A 7 -14.67 -4.13 11.19
N ARG A 8 -15.36 -5.17 11.71
CA ARG A 8 -15.77 -5.21 13.13
C ARG A 8 -14.57 -5.40 14.07
N LEU A 9 -13.66 -6.32 13.75
CA LEU A 9 -12.47 -6.59 14.55
C LEU A 9 -11.63 -5.33 14.74
N PHE A 10 -11.40 -4.58 13.66
CA PHE A 10 -10.60 -3.36 13.70
C PHE A 10 -11.40 -2.12 14.10
N ASN A 11 -12.72 -2.23 14.18
CA ASN A 11 -13.63 -1.10 14.44
C ASN A 11 -13.45 0.04 13.41
N ILE A 12 -13.39 -0.31 12.12
CA ILE A 12 -13.17 0.60 10.99
C ILE A 12 -14.23 0.42 9.90
N LYS A 13 -14.26 1.34 8.93
CA LYS A 13 -15.13 1.29 7.76
C LYS A 13 -14.31 1.59 6.52
N THR A 14 -13.89 0.54 5.80
CA THR A 14 -13.10 0.66 4.57
C THR A 14 -13.80 0.08 3.35
N THR A 15 -14.90 -0.63 3.53
CA THR A 15 -15.78 -1.14 2.47
C THR A 15 -16.57 -0.03 1.77
N GLY A 16 -17.19 -0.38 0.66
CA GLY A 16 -18.01 0.51 -0.17
C GLY A 16 -17.22 1.16 -1.31
N GLU A 17 -17.94 1.41 -2.40
CA GLU A 17 -17.40 1.96 -3.64
C GLU A 17 -17.15 3.46 -3.55
N GLN A 18 -16.36 3.97 -4.51
CA GLN A 18 -16.16 5.40 -4.69
C GLN A 18 -17.49 6.09 -4.99
N GLN A 19 -17.82 7.11 -4.21
CA GLN A 19 -18.91 8.04 -4.53
C GLN A 19 -18.32 9.27 -5.23
N GLY A 20 -18.83 9.58 -6.43
CA GLY A 20 -18.42 10.73 -7.22
C GLY A 20 -17.35 10.43 -8.27
N PHE A 21 -17.26 11.32 -9.25
CA PHE A 21 -16.22 11.31 -10.27
C PHE A 21 -15.06 12.20 -9.83
N TYR A 22 -13.84 11.65 -9.82
CA TYR A 22 -12.63 12.46 -9.74
C TYR A 22 -12.14 12.73 -11.16
N GLU A 23 -12.01 14.00 -11.54
CA GLU A 23 -11.53 14.44 -12.88
C GLU A 23 -10.01 14.33 -13.04
N SER A 24 -9.34 13.46 -12.32
CA SER A 24 -7.89 13.30 -12.52
C SER A 24 -7.60 12.12 -13.45
N HIS A 25 -7.07 12.40 -14.62
CA HIS A 25 -6.59 11.39 -15.58
C HIS A 25 -5.40 10.56 -15.06
N HIS A 26 -4.83 10.93 -13.92
CA HIS A 26 -3.63 10.30 -13.37
C HIS A 26 -3.88 9.41 -12.14
N TYR A 27 -5.08 9.44 -11.55
CA TYR A 27 -5.42 8.66 -10.37
C TYR A 27 -6.55 7.68 -10.66
N ASN A 28 -6.36 6.43 -10.26
CA ASN A 28 -7.34 5.38 -10.48
C ASN A 28 -8.45 5.42 -9.41
N ARG A 29 -9.57 4.74 -9.73
CA ARG A 29 -10.71 4.63 -8.83
C ARG A 29 -10.31 3.91 -7.55
N TYR A 30 -10.87 4.37 -6.41
CA TYR A 30 -10.69 3.71 -5.13
C TYR A 30 -11.22 2.28 -5.16
N GLU A 31 -10.36 1.35 -4.82
CA GLU A 31 -10.68 -0.04 -4.52
C GLU A 31 -9.80 -0.50 -3.35
N ALA A 32 -10.43 -1.09 -2.32
CA ALA A 32 -9.67 -1.58 -1.19
C ALA A 32 -9.13 -2.99 -1.48
N THR A 33 -7.85 -3.25 -1.21
CA THR A 33 -7.31 -4.61 -1.22
C THR A 33 -8.15 -5.51 -0.32
N SER A 34 -8.69 -6.61 -0.87
CA SER A 34 -9.52 -7.52 -0.08
C SER A 34 -8.72 -8.15 1.07
N TYR A 35 -9.39 -8.44 2.19
CA TYR A 35 -8.70 -9.11 3.30
C TYR A 35 -8.17 -10.50 2.92
N LEU A 36 -8.85 -11.20 2.01
CA LEU A 36 -8.36 -12.45 1.43
C LEU A 36 -7.00 -12.28 0.72
N ALA A 37 -6.85 -11.17 -0.02
CA ALA A 37 -5.57 -10.87 -0.66
C ALA A 37 -4.49 -10.53 0.37
N LEU A 38 -4.80 -9.72 1.39
CA LEU A 38 -3.87 -9.41 2.49
C LEU A 38 -3.44 -10.68 3.25
N GLU A 39 -4.37 -11.58 3.56
CA GLU A 39 -4.04 -12.88 4.17
C GLU A 39 -3.09 -13.70 3.27
N SER A 40 -3.34 -13.70 1.95
CA SER A 40 -2.51 -14.44 0.99
C SER A 40 -1.11 -13.87 0.90
N LEU A 41 -0.98 -12.54 0.90
CA LEU A 41 0.31 -11.84 0.92
C LEU A 41 1.10 -12.24 2.18
N PHE A 42 0.54 -11.98 3.34
CA PHE A 42 1.27 -12.11 4.60
C PHE A 42 1.42 -13.54 5.13
N LYS A 43 0.83 -14.54 4.47
CA LYS A 43 1.20 -15.95 4.66
C LYS A 43 2.56 -16.31 4.05
N GLN A 44 3.04 -15.56 3.08
CA GLN A 44 4.21 -15.88 2.28
C GLN A 44 5.27 -14.76 2.29
N TYR A 45 4.89 -13.54 2.67
CA TYR A 45 5.75 -12.38 2.75
C TYR A 45 5.82 -11.88 4.19
N ASN A 46 7.03 -11.84 4.72
CA ASN A 46 7.26 -11.47 6.12
C ASN A 46 7.54 -9.98 6.26
N ILE A 47 6.89 -9.38 7.24
CA ILE A 47 7.22 -8.05 7.77
C ILE A 47 7.39 -8.15 9.28
N ASN A 48 8.13 -7.23 9.85
CA ASN A 48 8.41 -7.18 11.29
C ASN A 48 8.08 -5.80 11.88
N SER A 49 8.10 -5.69 13.19
CA SER A 49 7.68 -4.48 13.91
C SER A 49 8.57 -3.25 13.72
N SER A 50 9.76 -3.42 13.11
CA SER A 50 10.67 -2.33 12.74
C SER A 50 10.53 -1.89 11.29
N ASP A 51 9.76 -2.60 10.47
CA ASP A 51 9.51 -2.18 9.08
C ASP A 51 8.62 -0.93 9.04
N HIS A 52 8.93 -0.07 8.08
CA HIS A 52 8.19 1.14 7.77
C HIS A 52 7.58 1.02 6.37
N ILE A 53 6.26 0.85 6.34
CA ILE A 53 5.49 0.66 5.12
C ILE A 53 4.92 2.00 4.68
N VAL A 54 5.09 2.35 3.40
CA VAL A 54 4.39 3.48 2.76
C VAL A 54 3.34 2.92 1.81
N ASP A 55 2.08 3.27 2.05
CA ASP A 55 0.92 2.87 1.25
C ASP A 55 0.51 4.04 0.34
N PHE A 56 0.87 3.96 -0.93
CA PHE A 56 0.57 5.00 -1.92
C PHE A 56 -0.84 4.84 -2.50
N GLY A 57 -1.71 5.82 -2.25
CA GLY A 57 -3.13 5.73 -2.55
C GLY A 57 -3.86 4.88 -1.52
N CYS A 58 -3.63 5.14 -0.24
CA CYS A 58 -4.13 4.30 0.86
C CYS A 58 -5.67 4.26 1.00
N GLY A 59 -6.38 5.11 0.26
CA GLY A 59 -7.83 5.18 0.27
C GLY A 59 -8.38 5.42 1.67
N LYS A 60 -9.09 4.44 2.22
CA LYS A 60 -9.67 4.50 3.58
C LYS A 60 -8.77 3.87 4.66
N GLY A 61 -7.52 3.52 4.32
CA GLY A 61 -6.47 3.09 5.25
C GLY A 61 -6.49 1.62 5.65
N ARG A 62 -7.18 0.73 4.92
CA ARG A 62 -7.34 -0.70 5.27
C ARG A 62 -6.01 -1.39 5.58
N LEU A 63 -5.04 -1.27 4.68
CA LEU A 63 -3.72 -1.89 4.83
C LEU A 63 -3.03 -1.48 6.14
N ALA A 64 -3.10 -0.20 6.49
CA ALA A 64 -2.45 0.34 7.67
C ALA A 64 -2.97 -0.30 8.96
N PHE A 65 -4.29 -0.47 9.09
CA PHE A 65 -4.87 -1.10 10.28
C PHE A 65 -4.56 -2.59 10.33
N TYR A 66 -4.61 -3.29 9.19
CA TYR A 66 -4.25 -4.70 9.10
C TYR A 66 -2.80 -4.94 9.55
N ILE A 67 -1.86 -4.20 8.99
CA ILE A 67 -0.43 -4.32 9.33
C ILE A 67 -0.17 -3.96 10.79
N ASN A 68 -0.74 -2.87 11.28
CA ASN A 68 -0.53 -2.46 12.67
C ASN A 68 -1.06 -3.51 13.65
N TYR A 69 -2.22 -4.09 13.37
CA TYR A 69 -2.83 -5.10 14.25
C TYR A 69 -2.00 -6.38 14.34
N TYR A 70 -1.58 -6.93 13.19
CA TYR A 70 -0.91 -8.24 13.16
C TYR A 70 0.60 -8.18 13.36
N TYR A 71 1.24 -7.09 12.91
CA TYR A 71 2.71 -7.01 12.84
C TYR A 71 3.29 -5.89 13.70
N ASN A 72 2.45 -4.99 14.18
CA ASN A 72 2.89 -3.84 14.95
C ASN A 72 3.99 -3.02 14.24
N SER A 73 3.94 -2.95 12.91
CA SER A 73 4.87 -2.19 12.07
C SER A 73 4.40 -0.74 11.90
N TYR A 74 5.30 0.11 11.41
CA TYR A 74 4.97 1.50 11.08
C TYR A 74 4.31 1.56 9.71
N VAL A 75 3.25 2.35 9.57
CA VAL A 75 2.58 2.56 8.28
C VAL A 75 2.26 4.03 8.06
N THR A 76 2.73 4.55 6.93
CA THR A 76 2.36 5.87 6.44
C THR A 76 1.47 5.71 5.21
N GLY A 77 0.21 6.08 5.31
CA GLY A 77 -0.73 6.12 4.19
C GLY A 77 -0.73 7.48 3.51
N ILE A 78 -0.56 7.49 2.20
CA ILE A 78 -0.61 8.71 1.36
C ILE A 78 -1.93 8.72 0.61
N GLU A 79 -2.73 9.78 0.79
CA GLU A 79 -4.03 9.90 0.15
C GLU A 79 -4.29 11.37 -0.26
N MET A 80 -4.52 11.60 -1.54
CA MET A 80 -4.77 12.94 -2.06
C MET A 80 -6.22 13.40 -1.87
N ASN A 81 -7.16 12.44 -1.81
CA ASN A 81 -8.58 12.73 -1.67
C ASN A 81 -8.92 13.09 -0.23
N ASN A 82 -9.35 14.34 0.00
CA ASN A 82 -9.71 14.84 1.32
C ASN A 82 -10.77 13.97 2.02
N ASN A 83 -11.78 13.50 1.28
CA ASN A 83 -12.85 12.69 1.87
C ASN A 83 -12.33 11.33 2.36
N TYR A 84 -11.43 10.70 1.61
CA TYR A 84 -10.82 9.42 2.05
C TYR A 84 -9.84 9.63 3.18
N TYR A 85 -9.06 10.70 3.13
CA TYR A 85 -8.20 11.09 4.25
C TYR A 85 -9.00 11.31 5.55
N ASP A 86 -10.14 12.01 5.49
CA ASP A 86 -11.02 12.21 6.64
C ASP A 86 -11.58 10.88 7.18
N ILE A 87 -11.90 9.93 6.27
CA ILE A 87 -12.30 8.58 6.65
C ILE A 87 -11.15 7.84 7.33
N CYS A 88 -9.91 7.93 6.81
CA CYS A 88 -8.72 7.36 7.46
C CYS A 88 -8.55 7.85 8.89
N GLU A 89 -8.61 9.17 9.11
CA GLU A 89 -8.46 9.75 10.44
C GLU A 89 -9.60 9.37 11.38
N ASN A 90 -10.84 9.24 10.88
CA ASN A 90 -11.96 8.76 11.66
C ASN A 90 -11.83 7.27 12.01
N ASN A 91 -11.40 6.44 11.05
CA ASN A 91 -11.08 5.04 11.28
C ASN A 91 -9.97 4.90 12.32
N LYS A 92 -8.91 5.70 12.22
CA LYS A 92 -7.80 5.74 13.18
C LYS A 92 -8.27 6.05 14.60
N LYS A 93 -9.13 7.06 14.76
CA LYS A 93 -9.75 7.37 16.06
C LYS A 93 -10.55 6.19 16.61
N SER A 94 -11.32 5.51 15.77
CA SER A 94 -12.15 4.35 16.17
C SER A 94 -11.29 3.13 16.53
N TYR A 95 -10.30 2.81 15.70
CA TYR A 95 -9.35 1.72 15.91
C TYR A 95 -8.62 1.85 17.24
N PHE A 96 -8.08 3.02 17.53
CA PHE A 96 -7.31 3.25 18.76
C PHE A 96 -8.13 3.39 20.04
N LYS A 97 -9.45 3.40 19.98
CA LYS A 97 -10.29 3.16 21.17
C LYS A 97 -10.12 1.75 21.72
N SER A 98 -9.88 0.77 20.82
CA SER A 98 -9.72 -0.64 21.16
C SER A 98 -8.25 -1.08 21.23
N PHE A 99 -7.34 -0.43 20.50
CA PHE A 99 -5.94 -0.84 20.31
C PHE A 99 -4.95 0.29 20.57
N SER A 100 -4.80 0.73 21.81
CA SER A 100 -4.04 1.95 22.16
C SER A 100 -2.50 1.82 22.08
N LYS A 101 -1.94 0.60 21.99
CA LYS A 101 -0.50 0.34 22.20
C LYS A 101 0.45 0.82 21.09
N SER A 102 -0.05 1.21 19.92
CA SER A 102 0.81 1.54 18.76
C SER A 102 0.28 2.73 17.97
N LYS A 103 -0.31 3.68 18.69
CA LYS A 103 -1.02 4.82 18.11
C LYS A 103 -0.12 5.69 17.22
N GLU A 104 1.14 5.82 17.56
CA GLU A 104 2.15 6.58 16.82
C GLU A 104 2.64 5.87 15.56
N LYS A 105 2.34 4.58 15.39
CA LYS A 105 2.81 3.77 14.25
C LYS A 105 1.94 3.87 13.00
N ILE A 106 0.75 4.46 13.08
CA ILE A 106 -0.08 4.76 11.91
C ILE A 106 -0.12 6.27 11.68
N LYS A 107 0.25 6.69 10.50
CA LYS A 107 0.19 8.06 10.05
C LYS A 107 -0.52 8.13 8.69
N PHE A 108 -1.43 9.09 8.53
CA PHE A 108 -1.99 9.42 7.23
C PHE A 108 -1.58 10.84 6.83
N LEU A 109 -1.31 11.03 5.54
CA LEU A 109 -0.92 12.30 4.96
C LEU A 109 -1.85 12.63 3.80
N ASN A 110 -2.48 13.80 3.86
CA ASN A 110 -3.30 14.30 2.75
C ASN A 110 -2.43 15.11 1.79
N ILE A 111 -1.73 14.39 0.91
CA ILE A 111 -0.83 14.97 -0.10
C ILE A 111 -0.89 14.15 -1.39
N PHE A 112 -0.43 14.72 -2.49
CA PHE A 112 -0.15 13.98 -3.71
C PHE A 112 1.06 13.06 -3.51
N ALA A 113 1.02 11.88 -4.14
CA ALA A 113 2.04 10.84 -3.98
C ALA A 113 3.46 11.31 -4.36
N GLU A 114 3.58 12.09 -5.44
CA GLU A 114 4.85 12.63 -5.93
C GLU A 114 5.48 13.68 -5.01
N TYR A 115 4.74 14.22 -4.05
CA TYR A 115 5.26 15.18 -3.06
C TYR A 115 5.62 14.52 -1.73
N TYR A 116 5.44 13.21 -1.62
CA TYR A 116 5.88 12.51 -0.43
C TYR A 116 7.42 12.49 -0.36
N LYS A 117 7.94 13.05 0.72
CA LYS A 117 9.37 12.95 1.02
C LYS A 117 9.65 11.61 1.69
N VAL A 118 10.26 10.70 0.94
CA VAL A 118 10.63 9.36 1.43
C VAL A 118 11.62 9.48 2.58
N LEU A 119 11.33 8.82 3.69
CA LEU A 119 12.17 8.87 4.89
C LEU A 119 13.26 7.77 4.84
N PRO A 120 14.41 7.97 5.47
CA PRO A 120 15.46 6.95 5.56
C PRO A 120 15.01 5.65 6.23
N SER A 121 13.95 5.69 7.03
CA SER A 121 13.36 4.51 7.67
C SER A 121 12.40 3.74 6.77
N ASP A 122 11.87 4.35 5.71
CA ASP A 122 10.87 3.71 4.82
C ASP A 122 11.56 2.62 3.99
N ASN A 123 11.10 1.37 4.13
CA ASN A 123 11.74 0.23 3.48
C ASN A 123 10.77 -0.70 2.74
N LYS A 124 9.46 -0.49 2.86
CA LYS A 124 8.43 -1.24 2.12
C LYS A 124 7.45 -0.26 1.49
N PHE A 125 7.22 -0.38 0.19
CA PHE A 125 6.37 0.52 -0.57
C PHE A 125 5.25 -0.25 -1.23
N TYR A 126 4.00 0.06 -0.87
CA TYR A 126 2.83 -0.65 -1.33
C TYR A 126 2.06 0.15 -2.38
N PHE A 127 1.62 -0.56 -3.43
CA PHE A 127 0.88 0.00 -4.55
C PHE A 127 -0.26 -0.93 -4.96
N PHE A 128 -1.48 -0.46 -4.95
CA PHE A 128 -2.61 -1.12 -5.60
C PHE A 128 -3.01 -0.31 -6.83
N ASN A 129 -2.16 -0.29 -7.84
CA ASN A 129 -2.36 0.42 -9.11
C ASN A 129 -2.97 1.83 -8.92
N PRO A 130 -2.38 2.70 -8.08
CA PRO A 130 -3.06 3.90 -7.61
C PRO A 130 -3.12 5.03 -8.65
N PHE A 131 -2.23 5.03 -9.66
CA PHE A 131 -2.07 6.15 -10.60
C PHE A 131 -1.44 5.72 -11.93
N SER A 132 -1.36 6.68 -12.89
CA SER A 132 -0.75 6.45 -14.20
C SER A 132 0.74 6.13 -14.11
N LEU A 133 1.29 5.48 -15.15
CA LEU A 133 2.72 5.19 -15.24
C LEU A 133 3.59 6.44 -15.06
N GLN A 134 3.21 7.57 -15.65
CA GLN A 134 3.96 8.83 -15.56
C GLN A 134 4.13 9.28 -14.10
N LEU A 135 3.07 9.15 -13.31
CA LEU A 135 3.11 9.51 -11.90
C LEU A 135 3.87 8.46 -11.08
N PHE A 136 3.69 7.18 -11.40
CA PHE A 136 4.46 6.09 -10.80
C PHE A 136 5.97 6.31 -10.96
N ILE A 137 6.44 6.67 -12.16
CA ILE A 137 7.86 6.97 -12.41
C ILE A 137 8.38 8.08 -11.49
N LYS A 138 7.61 9.15 -11.27
CA LYS A 138 8.01 10.23 -10.35
C LYS A 138 8.15 9.72 -8.91
N VAL A 139 7.16 8.96 -8.44
CA VAL A 139 7.17 8.38 -7.08
C VAL A 139 8.35 7.41 -6.94
N LEU A 140 8.56 6.54 -7.92
CA LEU A 140 9.67 5.59 -7.91
C LEU A 140 11.03 6.31 -7.89
N ASN A 141 11.21 7.37 -8.68
CA ASN A 141 12.43 8.16 -8.64
C ASN A 141 12.69 8.77 -7.26
N ASN A 142 11.66 9.27 -6.57
CA ASN A 142 11.82 9.77 -5.20
C ASN A 142 12.26 8.67 -4.23
N ILE A 143 11.75 7.45 -4.41
CA ILE A 143 12.19 6.28 -3.61
C ILE A 143 13.66 5.95 -3.90
N LEU A 144 14.04 5.85 -5.18
CA LEU A 144 15.40 5.49 -5.58
C LEU A 144 16.43 6.55 -5.14
N ILE A 145 16.12 7.83 -5.28
CA ILE A 145 16.96 8.94 -4.76
C ILE A 145 17.16 8.80 -3.25
N SER A 146 16.08 8.51 -2.51
CA SER A 146 16.19 8.31 -1.06
C SER A 146 17.05 7.09 -0.69
N VAL A 147 17.05 6.03 -1.51
CA VAL A 147 17.92 4.86 -1.29
C VAL A 147 19.37 5.17 -1.64
N GLU A 148 19.61 5.98 -2.67
CA GLU A 148 20.95 6.46 -3.02
C GLU A 148 21.56 7.34 -1.90
N GLU A 149 20.75 8.25 -1.33
CA GLU A 149 21.17 9.11 -0.21
C GLU A 149 21.36 8.34 1.11
N PHE A 150 20.49 7.35 1.35
CA PHE A 150 20.46 6.53 2.57
C PHE A 150 20.34 5.05 2.19
N PRO A 151 21.46 4.36 1.91
CA PRO A 151 21.47 2.97 1.46
C PRO A 151 20.76 2.02 2.42
N ARG A 152 19.80 1.26 1.91
CA ARG A 152 19.03 0.26 2.63
C ARG A 152 18.33 -0.70 1.68
N GLU A 153 18.01 -1.88 2.18
CA GLU A 153 17.14 -2.80 1.45
C GLU A 153 15.71 -2.25 1.38
N ILE A 154 15.12 -2.30 0.20
CA ILE A 154 13.73 -1.92 -0.01
C ILE A 154 12.98 -3.01 -0.77
N ASP A 155 11.67 -3.14 -0.48
CA ASP A 155 10.75 -3.90 -1.32
C ASP A 155 9.63 -3.00 -1.83
N LEU A 156 9.30 -3.13 -3.11
CA LEU A 156 8.11 -2.55 -3.73
C LEU A 156 7.08 -3.67 -3.90
N ILE A 157 5.93 -3.51 -3.29
CA ILE A 157 4.87 -4.52 -3.20
C ILE A 157 3.69 -4.05 -4.06
N PHE A 158 3.47 -4.70 -5.17
CA PHE A 158 2.37 -4.38 -6.08
C PHE A 158 1.26 -5.41 -5.96
N TYR A 159 0.05 -4.96 -5.63
CA TYR A 159 -1.15 -5.76 -5.80
C TYR A 159 -1.82 -5.42 -7.13
N TYR A 160 -2.22 -6.45 -7.87
CA TYR A 160 -2.89 -6.31 -9.16
C TYR A 160 -2.12 -5.36 -10.11
N PRO A 161 -0.82 -5.62 -10.35
CA PRO A 161 0.05 -4.70 -11.08
C PRO A 161 -0.44 -4.47 -12.50
N SER A 162 -0.31 -3.23 -13.00
CA SER A 162 -0.49 -2.95 -14.42
C SER A 162 0.69 -3.49 -15.22
N GLU A 163 0.45 -3.91 -16.46
CA GLU A 163 1.52 -4.36 -17.37
C GLU A 163 2.56 -3.26 -17.62
N GLU A 164 2.11 -2.00 -17.70
CA GLU A 164 2.99 -0.85 -17.88
C GLU A 164 3.98 -0.66 -16.71
N TYR A 165 3.53 -0.91 -15.47
CA TYR A 165 4.42 -0.83 -14.30
C TYR A 165 5.48 -1.93 -14.36
N ILE A 166 5.07 -3.16 -14.67
CA ILE A 166 5.97 -4.30 -14.76
C ILE A 166 6.99 -4.09 -15.86
N ASP A 167 6.54 -3.70 -17.06
CA ASP A 167 7.43 -3.41 -18.19
C ASP A 167 8.47 -2.34 -17.84
N TYR A 168 8.03 -1.27 -17.16
CA TYR A 168 8.94 -0.21 -16.74
C TYR A 168 9.96 -0.70 -15.70
N LEU A 169 9.53 -1.46 -14.70
CA LEU A 169 10.41 -1.99 -13.66
C LEU A 169 11.47 -2.91 -14.25
N GLU A 170 11.09 -3.83 -15.13
CA GLU A 170 11.97 -4.87 -15.68
C GLU A 170 12.93 -4.34 -16.75
N ASN A 171 12.52 -3.34 -17.55
CA ASN A 171 13.31 -2.88 -18.69
C ASN A 171 14.05 -1.55 -18.44
N TYR A 172 13.66 -0.75 -17.43
CA TYR A 172 14.19 0.61 -17.23
C TYR A 172 14.73 0.87 -15.82
N THR A 173 14.78 -0.15 -14.95
CA THR A 173 15.31 0.00 -13.59
C THR A 173 16.27 -1.14 -13.23
N ALA A 174 16.99 -0.98 -12.12
CA ALA A 174 17.81 -2.04 -11.54
C ALA A 174 17.01 -2.94 -10.56
N LEU A 175 15.71 -2.71 -10.41
CA LEU A 175 14.86 -3.51 -9.54
C LEU A 175 14.68 -4.92 -10.12
N THR A 176 14.69 -5.92 -9.26
CA THR A 176 14.53 -7.33 -9.65
C THR A 176 13.30 -7.94 -8.99
N LEU A 177 12.61 -8.81 -9.71
CA LEU A 177 11.48 -9.56 -9.16
C LEU A 177 11.98 -10.51 -8.07
N LYS A 178 11.55 -10.28 -6.84
CA LYS A 178 11.89 -11.08 -5.66
C LYS A 178 10.91 -12.25 -5.49
N GLN A 179 9.62 -11.97 -5.68
CA GLN A 179 8.56 -12.95 -5.44
C GLN A 179 7.26 -12.58 -6.14
N GLU A 180 6.49 -13.58 -6.59
CA GLU A 180 5.10 -13.46 -6.96
C GLU A 180 4.22 -14.30 -6.03
N ILE A 181 3.07 -13.75 -5.61
CA ILE A 181 2.12 -14.40 -4.72
C ILE A 181 0.74 -14.35 -5.36
N PRO A 182 0.30 -15.40 -6.06
CA PRO A 182 -1.02 -15.45 -6.66
C PRO A 182 -2.12 -15.57 -5.58
N ILE A 183 -3.25 -14.89 -5.82
CA ILE A 183 -4.45 -15.04 -5.00
C ILE A 183 -5.25 -16.22 -5.54
N HIS A 184 -4.97 -17.39 -5.03
CA HIS A 184 -5.35 -18.71 -5.52
C HIS A 184 -6.54 -18.76 -6.51
N ASN A 185 -7.78 -18.74 -6.03
CA ASN A 185 -8.95 -18.87 -6.91
C ASN A 185 -9.15 -17.67 -7.86
N LEU A 186 -8.76 -16.47 -7.47
CA LEU A 186 -8.88 -15.27 -8.28
C LEU A 186 -7.87 -15.26 -9.42
N TYR A 187 -6.65 -15.74 -9.20
CA TYR A 187 -5.59 -15.85 -10.20
C TYR A 187 -5.93 -16.80 -11.35
N LEU A 188 -6.80 -17.79 -11.12
CA LEU A 188 -7.27 -18.68 -12.20
C LEU A 188 -8.16 -17.95 -13.20
N ILE A 189 -8.88 -16.91 -12.75
CA ILE A 189 -9.81 -16.11 -13.55
C ILE A 189 -9.07 -14.91 -14.19
N ASP A 190 -8.27 -14.21 -13.40
CA ASP A 190 -7.48 -13.06 -13.87
C ASP A 190 -6.05 -13.16 -13.34
N LYS A 191 -5.07 -13.28 -14.24
CA LYS A 191 -3.64 -13.44 -13.93
C LYS A 191 -3.01 -12.24 -13.22
N ARG A 192 -3.67 -11.09 -13.19
CA ARG A 192 -3.25 -9.92 -12.42
C ARG A 192 -3.65 -10.02 -10.94
N GLN A 193 -4.51 -10.95 -10.55
CA GLN A 193 -4.88 -11.23 -9.16
C GLN A 193 -3.72 -11.89 -8.40
N LYS A 194 -2.62 -11.14 -8.27
CA LYS A 194 -1.39 -11.53 -7.58
C LYS A 194 -0.73 -10.32 -6.95
N PHE A 195 0.19 -10.58 -6.04
CA PHE A 195 1.23 -9.64 -5.66
C PHE A 195 2.50 -9.92 -6.45
N SER A 196 3.15 -8.85 -6.92
CA SER A 196 4.51 -8.90 -7.45
C SER A 196 5.39 -8.03 -6.55
N ILE A 197 6.45 -8.61 -6.01
CA ILE A 197 7.35 -7.94 -5.06
C ILE A 197 8.69 -7.78 -5.75
N TYR A 198 9.12 -6.54 -5.90
CA TYR A 198 10.42 -6.17 -6.46
C TYR A 198 11.33 -5.67 -5.36
N THR A 199 12.61 -5.93 -5.50
CA THR A 199 13.65 -5.44 -4.58
C THR A 199 14.78 -4.80 -5.36
N LEU A 200 15.48 -3.85 -4.73
CA LEU A 200 16.71 -3.33 -5.28
C LEU A 200 17.86 -4.24 -4.80
N PRO A 201 18.60 -4.89 -5.70
CA PRO A 201 19.74 -5.69 -5.31
C PRO A 201 20.85 -4.77 -4.71
N ASN A 202 21.49 -5.25 -3.64
CA ASN A 202 22.65 -4.58 -3.03
C ASN A 202 23.87 -4.59 -3.94
#